data_2795ca76ca3f762a719b0b1c2d827efd
#
_entry.id   2795ca76ca3f762a719b0b1c2d827efd
#
_cell.length_a   1.000
_cell.length_b   1.000
_cell.length_c   1.000
_cell.angle_alpha   90.00
_cell.angle_beta   90.00
_cell.angle_gamma   90.00
#
_symmetry.space_group_name_H-M   'P 1'
#
loop_
_entity.id
_entity.type
_entity.pdbx_description
1 polymer ?
#
loop_
_entity_poly.entity_id
_entity_poly.type
_entity_poly.pdbx_seq_one_letter_code
_entity_poly.pdbx_strand_id
1 'polypeptide(L)'
;MDNTTETQFQNPNIKGVNKAVLVVGGAGYVGSHTCKLLAKNGYTPITVDRHFREGLVSFGPNHNLQLPQEIDRLDEIIKRYNITSCIHFAGSTSVPESVENPSLYYKNNFIVTLSLLDKLIECGVKTFVYSSSAATYGDPGLNKCCLLYTSPSPRDYAASRMPSSA
;
A
#
# COMPACT_ATOMS: atom_id res chain seq x y z
N MET A 1 17.39 23.09 11.60
CA MET A 1 16.34 24.07 11.20
C MET A 1 15.31 23.26 10.43
N ASP A 2 14.33 22.74 11.17
CA ASP A 2 13.31 21.83 10.62
C ASP A 2 12.21 22.64 9.96
N ASN A 3 12.21 22.67 8.63
CA ASN A 3 11.09 23.21 7.86
C ASN A 3 10.11 22.10 7.53
N THR A 4 9.36 21.65 8.53
CA THR A 4 8.11 20.94 8.33
C THR A 4 7.03 21.98 8.00
N THR A 5 6.76 22.16 6.71
CA THR A 5 5.60 22.92 6.25
C THR A 5 4.35 22.09 6.56
N GLU A 6 3.83 22.21 7.78
CA GLU A 6 2.50 21.73 8.14
C GLU A 6 1.46 22.56 7.40
N THR A 7 1.09 22.12 6.21
CA THR A 7 -0.09 22.66 5.54
C THR A 7 -1.30 22.20 6.34
N GLN A 8 -1.92 23.13 7.08
CA GLN A 8 -3.15 22.89 7.84
C GLN A 8 -4.29 22.58 6.89
N PHE A 9 -4.55 21.29 6.66
CA PHE A 9 -5.79 20.85 6.03
C PHE A 9 -6.91 20.83 7.09
N GLN A 10 -7.58 21.95 7.27
CA GLN A 10 -8.84 21.99 7.99
C GLN A 10 -9.95 21.60 7.01
N ASN A 11 -10.45 20.38 7.13
CA ASN A 11 -11.67 19.96 6.44
C ASN A 11 -12.88 20.22 7.37
N PRO A 12 -13.76 21.21 7.09
CA PRO A 12 -14.70 21.73 8.07
C PRO A 12 -16.00 20.92 8.26
N ASN A 13 -16.13 19.73 7.70
CA ASN A 13 -17.44 19.06 7.70
C ASN A 13 -17.40 17.54 7.89
N ILE A 14 -16.94 17.05 9.09
CA ILE A 14 -17.33 15.69 9.48
C ILE A 14 -17.50 15.63 11.00
N LYS A 15 -18.72 15.86 11.48
CA LYS A 15 -19.12 15.51 12.84
C LYS A 15 -19.28 13.99 12.95
N GLY A 16 -18.44 13.33 13.72
CA GLY A 16 -18.79 12.08 14.38
C GLY A 16 -18.25 10.76 13.90
N VAL A 17 -17.47 10.65 12.79
CA VAL A 17 -16.79 9.39 12.42
C VAL A 17 -15.36 9.70 12.00
N ASN A 18 -14.40 9.11 12.69
CA ASN A 18 -12.99 9.18 12.26
C ASN A 18 -12.85 8.38 10.96
N LYS A 19 -12.65 9.08 9.86
CA LYS A 19 -12.51 8.49 8.52
C LYS A 19 -11.05 8.46 8.07
N ALA A 20 -10.10 8.43 9.00
CA ALA A 20 -8.69 8.30 8.67
C ALA A 20 -8.39 6.89 8.15
N VAL A 21 -7.77 6.82 6.99
CA VAL A 21 -7.35 5.57 6.33
C VAL A 21 -5.86 5.65 6.08
N LEU A 22 -5.11 4.68 6.62
CA LEU A 22 -3.69 4.54 6.32
C LEU A 22 -3.50 4.04 4.88
N VAL A 23 -2.67 4.72 4.10
CA VAL A 23 -2.35 4.31 2.74
C VAL A 23 -0.84 4.12 2.62
N VAL A 24 -0.40 2.87 2.73
CA VAL A 24 1.02 2.50 2.59
C VAL A 24 1.37 2.34 1.11
N GLY A 25 2.37 3.09 0.65
CA GLY A 25 2.65 3.22 -0.79
C GLY A 25 1.76 4.27 -1.47
N GLY A 26 1.23 5.22 -0.70
CA GLY A 26 0.31 6.25 -1.19
C GLY A 26 0.92 7.30 -2.10
N ALA A 27 2.26 7.41 -2.15
CA ALA A 27 2.98 8.28 -3.10
C ALA A 27 3.18 7.63 -4.48
N GLY A 28 2.91 6.33 -4.61
CA GLY A 28 2.93 5.61 -5.88
C GLY A 28 1.75 5.98 -6.79
N TYR A 29 1.78 5.45 -8.04
CA TYR A 29 0.73 5.75 -9.02
C TYR A 29 -0.68 5.35 -8.53
N VAL A 30 -0.89 4.09 -8.19
CA VAL A 30 -2.20 3.59 -7.73
C VAL A 30 -2.57 4.22 -6.39
N GLY A 31 -1.61 4.30 -5.45
CA GLY A 31 -1.82 4.85 -4.12
C GLY A 31 -2.27 6.31 -4.15
N SER A 32 -1.64 7.17 -4.97
CA SER A 32 -2.00 8.59 -5.07
C SER A 32 -3.41 8.81 -5.64
N HIS A 33 -3.79 8.01 -6.65
CA HIS A 33 -5.17 8.03 -7.15
C HIS A 33 -6.19 7.57 -6.11
N THR A 34 -5.84 6.57 -5.30
CA THR A 34 -6.68 6.11 -4.19
C THR A 34 -6.80 7.18 -3.11
N CYS A 35 -5.72 7.86 -2.73
CA CYS A 35 -5.77 8.99 -1.80
C CYS A 35 -6.70 10.09 -2.29
N LYS A 36 -6.65 10.43 -3.59
CA LYS A 36 -7.56 11.38 -4.21
C LYS A 36 -9.03 10.97 -4.08
N LEU A 37 -9.34 9.69 -4.34
CA LEU A 37 -10.69 9.17 -4.24
C LEU A 37 -11.19 9.13 -2.79
N LEU A 38 -10.35 8.72 -1.85
CA LEU A 38 -10.65 8.75 -0.42
C LEU A 38 -11.03 10.16 0.03
N ALA A 39 -10.19 11.16 -0.29
CA ALA A 39 -10.46 12.55 0.05
C ALA A 39 -11.76 13.07 -0.58
N LYS A 40 -12.02 12.74 -1.86
CA LYS A 40 -13.26 13.10 -2.54
C LYS A 40 -14.52 12.52 -1.86
N ASN A 41 -14.38 11.34 -1.24
CA ASN A 41 -15.47 10.66 -0.52
C ASN A 41 -15.49 10.99 0.99
N GLY A 42 -14.77 12.02 1.42
CA GLY A 42 -14.79 12.50 2.80
C GLY A 42 -13.97 11.64 3.79
N TYR A 43 -13.05 10.82 3.31
CA TYR A 43 -12.04 10.16 4.12
C TYR A 43 -10.78 11.01 4.20
N THR A 44 -9.99 10.83 5.25
CA THR A 44 -8.68 11.46 5.39
C THR A 44 -7.60 10.42 5.13
N PRO A 45 -6.98 10.39 3.94
CA PRO A 45 -5.87 9.48 3.67
C PRO A 45 -4.63 9.92 4.45
N ILE A 46 -4.06 9.02 5.21
CA ILE A 46 -2.78 9.20 5.90
C ILE A 46 -1.75 8.42 5.10
N THR A 47 -0.95 9.12 4.32
CA THR A 47 -0.01 8.49 3.39
C THR A 47 1.30 8.16 4.08
N VAL A 48 1.73 6.91 3.96
CA VAL A 48 3.06 6.43 4.36
C VAL A 48 3.78 5.91 3.11
N ASP A 49 4.95 6.46 2.83
CA ASP A 49 5.79 6.02 1.72
C ASP A 49 7.26 6.26 2.05
N ARG A 50 8.16 5.55 1.39
CA ARG A 50 9.61 5.75 1.53
C ARG A 50 10.12 6.93 0.70
N HIS A 51 9.37 7.32 -0.35
CA HIS A 51 9.74 8.39 -1.27
C HIS A 51 8.54 9.21 -1.69
N PHE A 52 8.63 10.52 -1.52
CA PHE A 52 7.68 11.47 -2.07
C PHE A 52 8.35 12.24 -3.20
N ARG A 53 7.74 12.22 -4.38
CA ARG A 53 8.22 12.98 -5.53
C ARG A 53 7.90 14.46 -5.33
N GLU A 54 8.79 15.34 -5.80
CA GLU A 54 8.49 16.77 -5.87
C GLU A 54 7.24 17.00 -6.73
N GLY A 55 6.38 17.92 -6.29
CA GLY A 55 5.12 18.23 -6.99
C GLY A 55 3.99 17.22 -6.79
N LEU A 56 4.18 16.17 -5.97
CA LEU A 56 3.08 15.27 -5.62
C LEU A 56 1.98 16.05 -4.88
N VAL A 57 0.76 16.03 -5.44
CA VAL A 57 -0.41 16.63 -4.78
C VAL A 57 -0.77 15.79 -3.56
N SER A 58 -0.75 16.40 -2.39
CA SER A 58 -1.16 15.74 -1.14
C SER A 58 -2.67 15.88 -0.94
N PHE A 59 -3.30 14.80 -0.55
CA PHE A 59 -4.73 14.74 -0.20
C PHE A 59 -4.97 14.55 1.30
N GLY A 60 -3.90 14.53 2.09
CA GLY A 60 -3.89 14.38 3.54
C GLY A 60 -2.46 14.38 4.09
N PRO A 61 -2.27 14.11 5.38
CA PRO A 61 -0.94 14.01 5.98
C PRO A 61 -0.05 12.97 5.30
N ASN A 62 1.21 13.35 5.06
CA ASN A 62 2.23 12.51 4.45
C ASN A 62 3.34 12.22 5.47
N HIS A 63 3.75 10.95 5.55
CA HIS A 63 4.82 10.51 6.44
C HIS A 63 5.86 9.73 5.65
N ASN A 64 7.09 10.20 5.65
CA ASN A 64 8.22 9.48 5.06
C ASN A 64 8.69 8.44 6.08
N LEU A 65 8.50 7.15 5.76
CA LEU A 65 8.92 6.03 6.58
C LEU A 65 9.58 4.93 5.73
N GLN A 66 10.74 4.48 6.20
CA GLN A 66 11.43 3.31 5.65
C GLN A 66 11.00 2.05 6.42
N LEU A 67 10.01 1.34 5.90
CA LEU A 67 9.58 0.07 6.49
C LEU A 67 10.50 -1.08 6.04
N PRO A 68 10.79 -2.06 6.92
CA PRO A 68 10.29 -2.20 8.29
C PRO A 68 11.11 -1.48 9.36
N GLN A 69 12.22 -0.80 9.02
CA GLN A 69 13.18 -0.23 9.96
C GLN A 69 12.55 0.81 10.91
N GLU A 70 11.58 1.57 10.40
CA GLU A 70 10.90 2.62 11.17
C GLU A 70 9.48 2.22 11.58
N ILE A 71 9.24 0.91 11.78
CA ILE A 71 7.90 0.38 12.07
C ILE A 71 7.29 0.95 13.37
N ASP A 72 8.12 1.29 14.35
CA ASP A 72 7.65 1.87 15.62
C ASP A 72 7.05 3.27 15.45
N ARG A 73 7.54 4.05 14.47
CA ARG A 73 6.93 5.35 14.14
C ARG A 73 5.52 5.21 13.56
N LEU A 74 5.20 4.05 13.00
CA LEU A 74 3.86 3.77 12.50
C LEU A 74 2.83 3.68 13.64
N ASP A 75 3.23 3.17 14.80
CA ASP A 75 2.39 3.13 16.00
C ASP A 75 1.94 4.53 16.43
N GLU A 76 2.86 5.50 16.43
CA GLU A 76 2.56 6.91 16.74
C GLU A 76 1.56 7.52 15.74
N ILE A 77 1.74 7.22 14.44
CA ILE A 77 0.86 7.69 13.37
C ILE A 77 -0.54 7.08 13.54
N ILE A 78 -0.64 5.78 13.76
CA ILE A 78 -1.91 5.08 13.95
C ILE A 78 -2.68 5.67 15.13
N LYS A 79 -2.01 5.88 16.25
CA LYS A 79 -2.61 6.48 17.46
C LYS A 79 -2.99 7.93 17.25
N ARG A 80 -2.10 8.75 16.66
CA ARG A 80 -2.31 10.18 16.42
C ARG A 80 -3.57 10.44 15.57
N TYR A 81 -3.80 9.65 14.54
CA TYR A 81 -4.93 9.81 13.62
C TYR A 81 -6.10 8.86 13.93
N ASN A 82 -5.99 8.03 14.97
CA ASN A 82 -6.98 7.02 15.36
C ASN A 82 -7.37 6.12 14.16
N ILE A 83 -6.37 5.58 13.49
CA ILE A 83 -6.54 4.80 12.25
C ILE A 83 -7.14 3.43 12.58
N THR A 84 -8.21 3.06 11.86
CA THR A 84 -8.87 1.75 12.01
C THR A 84 -8.83 0.91 10.74
N SER A 85 -8.34 1.50 9.64
CA SER A 85 -8.30 0.85 8.32
C SER A 85 -7.01 1.17 7.60
N CYS A 86 -6.46 0.19 6.89
CA CYS A 86 -5.24 0.32 6.11
C CYS A 86 -5.43 -0.23 4.69
N ILE A 87 -4.86 0.47 3.71
CA ILE A 87 -4.74 0.02 2.32
C ILE A 87 -3.25 -0.04 1.99
N HIS A 88 -2.79 -1.18 1.48
CA HIS A 88 -1.38 -1.42 1.20
C HIS A 88 -1.12 -1.59 -0.29
N PHE A 89 -0.39 -0.62 -0.86
CA PHE A 89 0.06 -0.61 -2.26
C PHE A 89 1.57 -0.75 -2.41
N ALA A 90 2.33 -0.63 -1.32
CA ALA A 90 3.79 -0.66 -1.41
C ALA A 90 4.28 -2.05 -1.80
N GLY A 91 5.20 -2.08 -2.77
CA GLY A 91 5.84 -3.31 -3.22
C GLY A 91 6.72 -3.04 -4.44
N SER A 92 7.74 -3.89 -4.61
CA SER A 92 8.57 -3.93 -5.82
C SER A 92 7.86 -4.72 -6.91
N THR A 93 7.84 -4.21 -8.16
CA THR A 93 6.98 -4.73 -9.24
C THR A 93 7.73 -5.09 -10.52
N SER A 94 9.06 -4.86 -10.62
CA SER A 94 9.86 -5.19 -11.80
C SER A 94 10.11 -6.70 -11.88
N VAL A 95 9.50 -7.37 -12.84
CA VAL A 95 9.66 -8.83 -13.04
C VAL A 95 11.12 -9.19 -13.37
N PRO A 96 11.82 -8.51 -14.29
CA PRO A 96 13.23 -8.81 -14.57
C PRO A 96 14.11 -8.71 -13.31
N GLU A 97 13.99 -7.61 -12.57
CA GLU A 97 14.75 -7.40 -11.34
C GLU A 97 14.44 -8.48 -10.27
N SER A 98 13.21 -8.98 -10.22
CA SER A 98 12.83 -10.03 -9.27
C SER A 98 13.54 -11.37 -9.55
N VAL A 99 13.87 -11.62 -10.80
CA VAL A 99 14.64 -12.82 -11.23
C VAL A 99 16.11 -12.64 -10.88
N GLU A 100 16.67 -11.45 -11.12
CA GLU A 100 18.06 -11.15 -10.82
C GLU A 100 18.33 -11.04 -9.31
N ASN A 101 17.40 -10.47 -8.57
CA ASN A 101 17.52 -10.24 -7.12
C ASN A 101 16.27 -10.68 -6.33
N PRO A 102 15.97 -11.98 -6.25
CA PRO A 102 14.78 -12.47 -5.58
C PRO A 102 14.75 -12.14 -4.08
N SER A 103 15.92 -12.09 -3.43
CA SER A 103 16.02 -11.74 -2.01
C SER A 103 15.49 -10.34 -1.70
N LEU A 104 15.74 -9.37 -2.59
CA LEU A 104 15.22 -8.01 -2.47
C LEU A 104 13.67 -8.01 -2.49
N TYR A 105 13.08 -8.79 -3.39
CA TYR A 105 11.63 -8.88 -3.54
C TYR A 105 10.96 -9.57 -2.36
N TYR A 106 11.56 -10.65 -1.83
CA TYR A 106 11.09 -11.27 -0.59
C TYR A 106 11.14 -10.29 0.60
N LYS A 107 12.21 -9.52 0.72
CA LYS A 107 12.30 -8.49 1.78
C LYS A 107 11.27 -7.39 1.61
N ASN A 108 11.16 -6.80 0.43
CA ASN A 108 10.30 -5.66 0.20
C ASN A 108 8.81 -6.01 0.16
N ASN A 109 8.44 -7.17 -0.41
CA ASN A 109 7.04 -7.50 -0.63
C ASN A 109 6.47 -8.44 0.43
N PHE A 110 7.29 -9.32 1.01
CA PHE A 110 6.82 -10.27 2.00
C PHE A 110 7.13 -9.83 3.43
N ILE A 111 8.43 -9.59 3.75
CA ILE A 111 8.82 -9.27 5.13
C ILE A 111 8.23 -7.91 5.56
N VAL A 112 8.29 -6.90 4.69
CA VAL A 112 7.68 -5.59 4.99
C VAL A 112 6.17 -5.72 5.23
N THR A 113 5.47 -6.49 4.39
CA THR A 113 4.03 -6.70 4.56
C THR A 113 3.69 -7.44 5.84
N LEU A 114 4.47 -8.46 6.19
CA LEU A 114 4.29 -9.21 7.43
C LEU A 114 4.50 -8.31 8.66
N SER A 115 5.61 -7.56 8.70
CA SER A 115 5.88 -6.63 9.79
C SER A 115 4.81 -5.54 9.92
N LEU A 116 4.29 -5.07 8.77
CA LEU A 116 3.18 -4.12 8.74
C LEU A 116 1.91 -4.74 9.36
N LEU A 117 1.56 -5.96 8.97
CA LEU A 117 0.38 -6.66 9.49
C LEU A 117 0.47 -6.89 11.01
N ASP A 118 1.62 -7.33 11.50
CA ASP A 118 1.85 -7.52 12.93
C ASP A 118 1.63 -6.19 13.68
N LYS A 119 2.20 -5.11 13.18
CA LYS A 119 2.03 -3.78 13.80
C LYS A 119 0.57 -3.29 13.74
N LEU A 120 -0.13 -3.50 12.63
CA LEU A 120 -1.54 -3.13 12.50
C LEU A 120 -2.42 -3.90 13.48
N ILE A 121 -2.15 -5.19 13.69
CA ILE A 121 -2.86 -6.05 14.67
C ILE A 121 -2.59 -5.55 16.09
N GLU A 122 -1.33 -5.29 16.45
CA GLU A 122 -0.95 -4.73 17.76
C GLU A 122 -1.67 -3.42 18.05
N CYS A 123 -1.81 -2.56 17.03
CA CYS A 123 -2.49 -1.28 17.15
C CYS A 123 -4.02 -1.36 17.07
N GLY A 124 -4.60 -2.55 16.89
CA GLY A 124 -6.04 -2.77 16.83
C GLY A 124 -6.70 -2.30 15.52
N VAL A 125 -5.94 -2.15 14.43
CA VAL A 125 -6.50 -1.86 13.10
C VAL A 125 -7.28 -3.08 12.60
N LYS A 126 -8.55 -2.88 12.24
CA LYS A 126 -9.49 -3.98 11.97
C LYS A 126 -9.69 -4.30 10.49
N THR A 127 -9.39 -3.34 9.63
CA THR A 127 -9.61 -3.48 8.19
C THR A 127 -8.30 -3.34 7.45
N PHE A 128 -7.96 -4.35 6.66
CA PHE A 128 -6.77 -4.36 5.82
C PHE A 128 -7.14 -4.71 4.38
N VAL A 129 -6.79 -3.85 3.44
CA VAL A 129 -6.94 -4.08 2.00
C VAL A 129 -5.56 -4.18 1.37
N TYR A 130 -5.26 -5.30 0.75
CA TYR A 130 -3.99 -5.55 0.08
C TYR A 130 -4.14 -5.48 -1.44
N SER A 131 -3.33 -4.65 -2.09
CA SER A 131 -3.24 -4.62 -3.54
C SER A 131 -2.44 -5.83 -4.03
N SER A 132 -3.15 -6.87 -4.45
CA SER A 132 -2.55 -8.09 -4.96
C SER A 132 -1.91 -7.87 -6.35
N SER A 133 -1.42 -8.94 -6.95
CA SER A 133 -0.79 -8.91 -8.28
C SER A 133 -1.83 -8.93 -9.41
N ALA A 134 -1.57 -8.17 -10.49
CA ALA A 134 -2.33 -8.28 -11.73
C ALA A 134 -2.24 -9.69 -12.34
N ALA A 135 -1.20 -10.46 -12.03
CA ALA A 135 -1.07 -11.85 -12.43
C ALA A 135 -2.18 -12.77 -11.90
N THR A 136 -2.89 -12.35 -10.85
CA THR A 136 -4.08 -13.05 -10.33
C THR A 136 -5.19 -13.19 -11.38
N TYR A 137 -5.25 -12.27 -12.34
CA TYR A 137 -6.24 -12.32 -13.43
C TYR A 137 -5.87 -13.29 -14.55
N GLY A 138 -4.64 -13.80 -14.56
CA GLY A 138 -4.13 -14.67 -15.64
C GLY A 138 -3.90 -13.90 -16.94
N ASP A 139 -3.91 -14.63 -18.05
CA ASP A 139 -3.89 -14.08 -19.40
C ASP A 139 -5.28 -14.27 -20.03
N PRO A 140 -6.12 -13.23 -20.04
CA PRO A 140 -7.49 -13.35 -20.54
C PRO A 140 -7.56 -13.43 -22.08
N GLY A 141 -6.44 -13.26 -22.79
CA GLY A 141 -6.44 -13.11 -24.24
C GLY A 141 -7.35 -11.96 -24.67
N LEU A 142 -8.33 -12.22 -25.54
CA LEU A 142 -9.35 -11.25 -25.98
C LEU A 142 -10.60 -11.23 -25.07
N ASN A 143 -10.67 -12.08 -24.06
CA ASN A 143 -11.83 -12.20 -23.19
C ASN A 143 -11.70 -11.27 -21.98
N LYS A 144 -12.85 -10.89 -21.39
CA LYS A 144 -12.87 -10.15 -20.14
C LYS A 144 -12.42 -11.05 -18.99
N CYS A 145 -11.55 -10.53 -18.11
CA CYS A 145 -11.19 -11.23 -16.88
C CYS A 145 -12.42 -11.44 -15.99
N CYS A 146 -12.66 -12.67 -15.58
CA CYS A 146 -13.69 -13.01 -14.62
C CYS A 146 -13.04 -13.48 -13.32
N LEU A 147 -13.25 -12.72 -12.23
CA LEU A 147 -12.75 -13.05 -10.88
C LEU A 147 -13.67 -13.99 -10.10
N LEU A 148 -14.83 -14.34 -10.65
CA LEU A 148 -15.83 -15.17 -9.97
C LEU A 148 -15.46 -16.65 -9.87
N TYR A 149 -14.54 -17.11 -10.69
CA TYR A 149 -14.09 -18.50 -10.68
C TYR A 149 -12.59 -18.53 -10.42
N THR A 150 -12.21 -19.32 -9.47
CA THR A 150 -10.86 -19.61 -9.01
C THR A 150 -9.77 -19.22 -10.02
N SER A 151 -9.26 -18.01 -9.88
CA SER A 151 -8.04 -17.59 -10.52
C SER A 151 -6.94 -18.53 -10.06
N PRO A 152 -6.19 -19.20 -10.97
CA PRO A 152 -5.01 -19.94 -10.54
C PRO A 152 -4.11 -18.98 -9.75
N SER A 153 -3.49 -19.48 -8.70
CA SER A 153 -2.52 -18.69 -7.94
C SER A 153 -1.48 -18.10 -8.89
N PRO A 154 -1.05 -16.84 -8.73
CA PRO A 154 0.05 -16.29 -9.51
C PRO A 154 1.29 -17.19 -9.52
N ARG A 155 1.48 -17.99 -8.47
CA ARG A 155 2.54 -19.01 -8.38
C ARG A 155 2.33 -20.14 -9.37
N ASP A 156 1.11 -20.59 -9.57
CA ASP A 156 0.81 -21.69 -10.48
C ASP A 156 1.08 -21.27 -11.94
N TYR A 157 0.82 -20.01 -12.27
CA TYR A 157 1.09 -19.45 -13.57
C TYR A 157 2.58 -19.20 -13.83
N ALA A 158 3.32 -18.73 -12.84
CA ALA A 158 4.77 -18.57 -12.93
C ALA A 158 5.50 -19.92 -13.01
N ALA A 159 5.04 -20.91 -12.25
CA ALA A 159 5.61 -22.26 -12.27
C ALA A 159 5.38 -22.98 -13.60
N SER A 160 4.24 -22.74 -14.27
CA SER A 160 3.95 -23.34 -15.59
C SER A 160 4.77 -22.75 -16.73
N ARG A 161 5.41 -21.58 -16.50
CA ARG A 161 6.28 -20.93 -17.50
C ARG A 161 7.78 -21.10 -17.25
N MET A 162 8.17 -21.74 -16.17
CA MET A 162 9.58 -22.14 -16.03
C MET A 162 9.89 -23.20 -17.08
N PRO A 163 10.87 -22.94 -17.98
CA PRO A 163 11.35 -24.00 -18.84
C PRO A 163 11.83 -25.13 -17.94
N SER A 164 11.33 -26.33 -18.16
CA SER A 164 11.90 -27.51 -17.57
C SER A 164 13.37 -27.52 -17.98
N SER A 165 14.25 -27.23 -17.03
CA SER A 165 15.67 -27.41 -17.25
C SER A 165 15.89 -28.88 -17.58
N ALA A 166 16.23 -29.14 -18.83
CA ALA A 166 16.77 -30.41 -19.27
C ALA A 166 18.10 -30.68 -18.58
#